data_a513872d407e7cc5d21a7f7769cc0c6a
#
_entry.id   a513872d407e7cc5d21a7f7769cc0c6a
#
_cell.length_a   1.000
_cell.length_b   1.000
_cell.length_c   1.000
_cell.angle_alpha   90.00
_cell.angle_beta   90.00
_cell.angle_gamma   90.00
#
_symmetry.space_group_name_H-M   'P 1'
#
loop_
_entity.id
_entity.type
_entity.pdbx_description
1 polymer ?
#
loop_
_entity_poly.entity_id
_entity_poly.type
_entity_poly.pdbx_seq_one_letter_code
_entity_poly.pdbx_strand_id
1 'polypeptide(L)'
;TIVVAPTGAGKTIMLSALIGKRHQEGKRILVLQHRDELVAQNREKFLKVNPNISTSIVNGTIKKWDGDTIFSMVQTLSRENNLRHRPKFDMVVVDESHHVAADTYMRIIEAVKEDNEHAEIVGFTATPNRGDGKGLRSIFNNCSHQIELATLIREGFLVPPKAYVVDVGVKEALEGVTRRGNDFDMDEVARIMNKRVINERVVNEWQDRAGDRKTVVFCSTINHAQDLLDMFIEHDINAEMVIGDTPKPEREQILHDLEFGDVQVVVNVAVLTEGFDAPPVSCVVLTRPCSFKSTMVQMIGRGLRILDPEIYPDQIK
;
A
#
# COMPACT_ATOMS: atom_id res chain seq x y z
N THR A 1 -11.32 0.64 18.13
CA THR A 1 -10.05 1.40 18.25
C THR A 1 -9.28 1.40 16.93
N ILE A 2 -8.36 2.35 16.75
CA ILE A 2 -7.46 2.43 15.58
C ILE A 2 -6.00 2.47 16.01
N VAL A 3 -5.14 1.82 15.23
CA VAL A 3 -3.67 1.89 15.32
C VAL A 3 -3.16 2.64 14.10
N VAL A 4 -2.42 3.71 14.32
CA VAL A 4 -1.82 4.52 13.26
C VAL A 4 -0.32 4.24 13.19
N ALA A 5 0.13 3.66 12.08
CA ALA A 5 1.52 3.33 11.89
C ALA A 5 1.92 3.51 10.40
N PRO A 6 3.01 4.21 10.09
CA PRO A 6 3.42 4.48 8.72
C PRO A 6 3.76 3.21 7.95
N THR A 7 3.93 3.35 6.63
CA THR A 7 4.46 2.27 5.78
C THR A 7 5.85 1.87 6.30
N GLY A 8 6.12 0.57 6.35
CA GLY A 8 7.38 0.04 6.90
C GLY A 8 7.41 -0.16 8.43
N ALA A 9 6.40 0.32 9.17
CA ALA A 9 6.32 0.17 10.62
C ALA A 9 5.97 -1.25 11.13
N GLY A 10 5.83 -2.22 10.24
CA GLY A 10 5.45 -3.59 10.64
C GLY A 10 3.97 -3.77 10.99
N LYS A 11 3.05 -2.98 10.40
CA LYS A 11 1.59 -3.13 10.64
C LYS A 11 1.09 -4.57 10.58
N THR A 12 1.53 -5.34 9.58
CA THR A 12 1.12 -6.75 9.42
C THR A 12 1.60 -7.62 10.60
N ILE A 13 2.78 -7.34 11.14
CA ILE A 13 3.29 -8.06 12.32
C ILE A 13 2.50 -7.69 13.58
N MET A 14 2.23 -6.39 13.77
CA MET A 14 1.40 -5.92 14.90
C MET A 14 -0.01 -6.52 14.84
N LEU A 15 -0.64 -6.51 13.66
CA LEU A 15 -1.92 -7.15 13.39
C LEU A 15 -1.86 -8.64 13.72
N SER A 16 -0.83 -9.36 13.26
CA SER A 16 -0.65 -10.79 13.50
C SER A 16 -0.48 -11.10 14.99
N ALA A 17 0.31 -10.31 15.71
CA ALA A 17 0.52 -10.47 17.15
C ALA A 17 -0.78 -10.22 17.95
N LEU A 18 -1.55 -9.19 17.57
CA LEU A 18 -2.84 -8.90 18.19
C LEU A 18 -3.83 -10.06 17.99
N ILE A 19 -3.93 -10.57 16.77
CA ILE A 19 -4.81 -11.71 16.44
C ILE A 19 -4.39 -12.95 17.23
N GLY A 20 -3.08 -13.26 17.29
CA GLY A 20 -2.56 -14.39 18.05
C GLY A 20 -2.94 -14.32 19.53
N LYS A 21 -2.81 -13.14 20.14
CA LYS A 21 -3.22 -12.90 21.52
C LYS A 21 -4.74 -13.11 21.72
N ARG A 22 -5.56 -12.58 20.82
CA ARG A 22 -7.04 -12.72 20.92
C ARG A 22 -7.50 -14.15 20.65
N HIS A 23 -6.80 -14.88 19.79
CA HIS A 23 -7.07 -16.31 19.59
C HIS A 23 -6.83 -17.12 20.86
N GLN A 24 -5.78 -16.84 21.64
CA GLN A 24 -5.53 -17.48 22.95
C GLN A 24 -6.67 -17.24 23.95
N GLU A 25 -7.44 -16.16 23.78
CA GLU A 25 -8.65 -15.86 24.54
C GLU A 25 -9.92 -16.60 23.99
N GLY A 26 -9.75 -17.49 23.02
CA GLY A 26 -10.83 -18.26 22.38
C GLY A 26 -11.66 -17.45 21.36
N LYS A 27 -11.17 -16.30 20.91
CA LYS A 27 -11.90 -15.42 19.99
C LYS A 27 -11.72 -15.85 18.53
N ARG A 28 -12.81 -15.77 17.75
CA ARG A 28 -12.81 -15.92 16.30
C ARG A 28 -12.69 -14.56 15.61
N ILE A 29 -11.74 -14.45 14.66
CA ILE A 29 -11.33 -13.17 14.11
C ILE A 29 -11.57 -13.10 12.59
N LEU A 30 -12.12 -11.96 12.15
CA LEU A 30 -12.24 -11.59 10.74
C LEU A 30 -11.24 -10.51 10.39
N VAL A 31 -10.43 -10.74 9.36
CA VAL A 31 -9.48 -9.76 8.81
C VAL A 31 -10.01 -9.25 7.47
N LEU A 32 -10.27 -7.96 7.36
CA LEU A 32 -10.81 -7.31 6.17
C LEU A 32 -9.72 -6.59 5.38
N GLN A 33 -9.70 -6.83 4.08
CA GLN A 33 -8.77 -6.25 3.13
C GLN A 33 -9.48 -5.89 1.83
N HIS A 34 -8.98 -4.87 1.13
CA HIS A 34 -9.63 -4.35 -0.07
C HIS A 34 -9.07 -4.93 -1.39
N ARG A 35 -7.92 -5.63 -1.34
CA ARG A 35 -7.27 -6.27 -2.49
C ARG A 35 -6.99 -7.73 -2.23
N ASP A 36 -7.15 -8.56 -3.25
CA ASP A 36 -6.95 -10.02 -3.15
C ASP A 36 -5.49 -10.38 -2.86
N GLU A 37 -4.54 -9.65 -3.45
CA GLU A 37 -3.11 -9.84 -3.19
C GLU A 37 -2.78 -9.62 -1.69
N LEU A 38 -3.41 -8.62 -1.06
CA LEU A 38 -3.22 -8.36 0.38
C LEU A 38 -3.78 -9.48 1.25
N VAL A 39 -4.90 -10.11 0.83
CA VAL A 39 -5.48 -11.26 1.54
C VAL A 39 -4.47 -12.40 1.62
N ALA A 40 -3.84 -12.75 0.50
CA ALA A 40 -2.85 -13.83 0.45
C ALA A 40 -1.56 -13.47 1.21
N GLN A 41 -1.00 -12.29 0.96
CA GLN A 41 0.25 -11.83 1.58
C GLN A 41 0.13 -11.69 3.11
N ASN A 42 -0.95 -11.08 3.60
CA ASN A 42 -1.14 -10.89 5.04
C ASN A 42 -1.39 -12.23 5.75
N ARG A 43 -2.11 -13.16 5.10
CA ARG A 43 -2.27 -14.52 5.62
C ARG A 43 -0.94 -15.25 5.71
N GLU A 44 -0.09 -15.17 4.68
CA GLU A 44 1.24 -15.79 4.69
C GLU A 44 2.11 -15.24 5.82
N LYS A 45 2.18 -13.91 5.96
CA LYS A 45 2.91 -13.24 7.04
C LYS A 45 2.33 -13.58 8.42
N PHE A 46 1.01 -13.70 8.52
CA PHE A 46 0.34 -14.13 9.75
C PHE A 46 0.74 -15.54 10.17
N LEU A 47 0.78 -16.49 9.22
CA LEU A 47 1.18 -17.88 9.50
C LEU A 47 2.65 -18.02 9.91
N LYS A 48 3.54 -17.11 9.47
CA LYS A 48 4.93 -17.05 9.95
C LYS A 48 4.99 -16.66 11.43
N VAL A 49 4.08 -15.80 11.91
CA VAL A 49 4.01 -15.37 13.32
C VAL A 49 3.20 -16.35 14.18
N ASN A 50 2.13 -16.94 13.61
CA ASN A 50 1.17 -17.79 14.29
C ASN A 50 0.97 -19.12 13.54
N PRO A 51 1.96 -20.02 13.47
CA PRO A 51 1.91 -21.22 12.62
C PRO A 51 0.82 -22.23 13.03
N ASN A 52 0.36 -22.16 14.28
CA ASN A 52 -0.59 -23.13 14.86
C ASN A 52 -2.05 -22.66 14.80
N ILE A 53 -2.32 -21.44 14.27
CA ILE A 53 -3.69 -20.92 14.18
C ILE A 53 -4.29 -21.30 12.82
N SER A 54 -5.46 -21.92 12.84
CA SER A 54 -6.16 -22.29 11.62
C SER A 54 -6.68 -21.05 10.88
N THR A 55 -6.49 -21.02 9.57
CA THR A 55 -6.87 -19.85 8.75
C THR A 55 -7.68 -20.26 7.54
N SER A 56 -8.66 -19.44 7.17
CA SER A 56 -9.43 -19.57 5.94
C SER A 56 -9.40 -18.29 5.10
N ILE A 57 -9.76 -18.41 3.83
CA ILE A 57 -9.85 -17.28 2.88
C ILE A 57 -11.26 -17.18 2.32
N VAL A 58 -11.75 -15.93 2.24
CA VAL A 58 -12.98 -15.57 1.54
C VAL A 58 -12.67 -14.47 0.52
N ASN A 59 -12.52 -14.86 -0.74
CA ASN A 59 -12.23 -13.94 -1.85
C ASN A 59 -13.10 -14.28 -3.09
N GLY A 60 -12.73 -13.76 -4.26
CA GLY A 60 -13.46 -13.99 -5.51
C GLY A 60 -13.64 -15.48 -5.85
N THR A 61 -12.66 -16.31 -5.56
CA THR A 61 -12.60 -17.74 -5.93
C THR A 61 -12.80 -18.69 -4.76
N ILE A 62 -12.29 -18.37 -3.58
CA ILE A 62 -12.31 -19.21 -2.38
C ILE A 62 -13.36 -18.69 -1.39
N LYS A 63 -14.17 -19.59 -0.85
CA LYS A 63 -15.23 -19.32 0.14
C LYS A 63 -15.14 -20.33 1.28
N LYS A 64 -14.06 -20.27 2.08
CA LYS A 64 -13.86 -21.17 3.22
C LYS A 64 -14.07 -20.43 4.53
N TRP A 65 -14.75 -21.10 5.49
CA TRP A 65 -15.21 -20.53 6.75
C TRP A 65 -14.76 -21.32 7.98
N ASP A 66 -13.95 -22.35 7.80
CA ASP A 66 -13.56 -23.33 8.81
C ASP A 66 -12.41 -22.87 9.72
N GLY A 67 -11.70 -21.81 9.36
CA GLY A 67 -10.60 -21.27 10.17
C GLY A 67 -11.03 -20.48 11.40
N ASP A 68 -10.17 -20.40 12.39
CA ASP A 68 -10.32 -19.53 13.56
C ASP A 68 -10.08 -18.05 13.19
N THR A 69 -9.18 -17.82 12.24
CA THR A 69 -8.95 -16.50 11.64
C THR A 69 -9.30 -16.55 10.17
N ILE A 70 -10.20 -15.67 9.74
CA ILE A 70 -10.67 -15.60 8.36
C ILE A 70 -10.17 -14.33 7.69
N PHE A 71 -9.37 -14.48 6.63
CA PHE A 71 -8.89 -13.39 5.80
C PHE A 71 -9.86 -13.18 4.64
N SER A 72 -10.44 -12.00 4.54
CA SER A 72 -11.51 -11.75 3.58
C SER A 72 -11.32 -10.49 2.75
N MET A 73 -11.63 -10.62 1.46
CA MET A 73 -11.79 -9.49 0.56
C MET A 73 -13.15 -8.82 0.79
N VAL A 74 -13.13 -7.53 1.10
CA VAL A 74 -14.33 -6.74 1.44
C VAL A 74 -15.41 -6.82 0.35
N GLN A 75 -15.05 -6.61 -0.92
CA GLN A 75 -15.98 -6.64 -2.04
C GLN A 75 -16.66 -8.01 -2.23
N THR A 76 -16.01 -9.08 -1.78
CA THR A 76 -16.59 -10.42 -1.81
C THR A 76 -17.51 -10.65 -0.62
N LEU A 77 -17.03 -10.33 0.59
CA LEU A 77 -17.79 -10.59 1.81
C LEU A 77 -19.03 -9.71 1.93
N SER A 78 -19.01 -8.46 1.44
CA SER A 78 -20.12 -7.53 1.49
C SER A 78 -21.35 -7.96 0.68
N ARG A 79 -21.22 -9.00 -0.18
CA ARG A 79 -22.35 -9.57 -0.91
C ARG A 79 -23.27 -10.34 0.04
N GLU A 80 -24.57 -10.12 -0.07
CA GLU A 80 -25.58 -10.66 0.85
C GLU A 80 -25.47 -12.18 1.07
N ASN A 81 -25.29 -12.95 -0.01
CA ASN A 81 -25.13 -14.39 0.08
C ASN A 81 -23.93 -14.82 0.92
N ASN A 82 -22.80 -14.11 0.83
CA ASN A 82 -21.60 -14.42 1.63
C ASN A 82 -21.78 -13.97 3.09
N LEU A 83 -22.44 -12.82 3.32
CA LEU A 83 -22.76 -12.35 4.66
C LEU A 83 -23.65 -13.32 5.41
N ARG A 84 -24.64 -13.93 4.75
CA ARG A 84 -25.56 -14.92 5.37
C ARG A 84 -24.86 -16.21 5.82
N HIS A 85 -23.76 -16.60 5.16
CA HIS A 85 -23.03 -17.84 5.45
C HIS A 85 -21.85 -17.65 6.40
N ARG A 86 -21.60 -16.41 6.85
CA ARG A 86 -20.48 -16.14 7.76
C ARG A 86 -20.72 -16.77 9.14
N PRO A 87 -19.69 -17.25 9.82
CA PRO A 87 -19.77 -17.58 11.24
C PRO A 87 -19.85 -16.29 12.09
N LYS A 88 -20.16 -16.45 13.38
CA LYS A 88 -20.02 -15.36 14.34
C LYS A 88 -18.56 -15.01 14.56
N PHE A 89 -18.29 -13.72 14.69
CA PHE A 89 -16.95 -13.17 14.98
C PHE A 89 -16.97 -12.40 16.29
N ASP A 90 -15.85 -12.49 17.03
CA ASP A 90 -15.63 -11.71 18.25
C ASP A 90 -14.79 -10.46 17.97
N MET A 91 -14.09 -10.44 16.85
CA MET A 91 -13.25 -9.32 16.46
C MET A 91 -13.21 -9.17 14.95
N VAL A 92 -13.23 -7.91 14.49
CA VAL A 92 -12.96 -7.52 13.10
C VAL A 92 -11.70 -6.66 13.09
N VAL A 93 -10.72 -7.08 12.34
CA VAL A 93 -9.51 -6.31 12.06
C VAL A 93 -9.58 -5.76 10.64
N VAL A 94 -9.45 -4.45 10.50
CA VAL A 94 -9.49 -3.77 9.20
C VAL A 94 -8.09 -3.26 8.87
N ASP A 95 -7.47 -3.88 7.87
CA ASP A 95 -6.22 -3.38 7.31
C ASP A 95 -6.50 -2.24 6.33
N GLU A 96 -5.59 -1.26 6.27
CA GLU A 96 -5.77 0.02 5.57
C GLU A 96 -7.13 0.67 5.89
N SER A 97 -7.40 0.81 7.18
CA SER A 97 -8.71 1.21 7.73
C SER A 97 -9.17 2.63 7.34
N HIS A 98 -8.36 3.39 6.62
CA HIS A 98 -8.81 4.64 6.00
C HIS A 98 -9.89 4.42 4.91
N HIS A 99 -10.05 3.19 4.41
CA HIS A 99 -11.14 2.80 3.50
C HIS A 99 -12.45 2.44 4.22
N VAL A 100 -12.45 2.27 5.53
CA VAL A 100 -13.55 1.67 6.32
C VAL A 100 -14.89 2.39 6.23
N ALA A 101 -14.91 3.68 5.93
CA ALA A 101 -16.17 4.44 5.78
C ALA A 101 -16.89 4.20 4.43
N ALA A 102 -16.41 3.29 3.57
CA ALA A 102 -17.16 2.86 2.40
C ALA A 102 -18.31 1.92 2.83
N ASP A 103 -19.42 1.99 2.13
CA ASP A 103 -20.65 1.24 2.46
C ASP A 103 -20.43 -0.28 2.54
N THR A 104 -19.50 -0.81 1.75
CA THR A 104 -19.14 -2.23 1.78
C THR A 104 -18.54 -2.68 3.11
N TYR A 105 -17.68 -1.87 3.71
CA TYR A 105 -17.12 -2.16 5.03
C TYR A 105 -18.18 -2.01 6.14
N MET A 106 -18.96 -0.93 6.07
CA MET A 106 -20.02 -0.67 7.05
C MET A 106 -21.01 -1.80 7.09
N ARG A 107 -21.47 -2.28 5.93
CA ARG A 107 -22.38 -3.44 5.84
C ARG A 107 -21.83 -4.69 6.53
N ILE A 108 -20.53 -4.98 6.40
CA ILE A 108 -19.90 -6.13 7.06
C ILE A 108 -19.84 -5.91 8.57
N ILE A 109 -19.41 -4.73 9.01
CA ILE A 109 -19.29 -4.39 10.44
C ILE A 109 -20.65 -4.43 11.13
N GLU A 110 -21.68 -3.86 10.52
CA GLU A 110 -23.06 -3.89 11.01
C GLU A 110 -23.56 -5.33 11.15
N ALA A 111 -23.39 -6.13 10.10
CA ALA A 111 -23.79 -7.55 10.14
C ALA A 111 -23.05 -8.34 11.23
N VAL A 112 -21.76 -8.09 11.47
CA VAL A 112 -21.03 -8.72 12.58
C VAL A 112 -21.57 -8.25 13.93
N LYS A 113 -21.89 -6.95 14.06
CA LYS A 113 -22.45 -6.37 15.28
C LYS A 113 -23.86 -6.86 15.58
N GLU A 114 -24.67 -7.17 14.58
CA GLU A 114 -25.98 -7.81 14.75
C GLU A 114 -25.86 -9.21 15.39
N ASP A 115 -24.83 -9.98 15.01
CA ASP A 115 -24.59 -11.31 15.59
C ASP A 115 -23.90 -11.25 16.97
N ASN A 116 -23.06 -10.24 17.20
CA ASN A 116 -22.30 -10.03 18.41
C ASN A 116 -22.07 -8.53 18.64
N GLU A 117 -22.93 -7.89 19.44
CA GLU A 117 -22.83 -6.45 19.74
C GLU A 117 -21.50 -6.06 20.42
N HIS A 118 -20.86 -7.02 21.12
CA HIS A 118 -19.58 -6.84 21.80
C HIS A 118 -18.36 -7.12 20.91
N ALA A 119 -18.56 -7.46 19.61
CA ALA A 119 -17.44 -7.68 18.70
C ALA A 119 -16.52 -6.46 18.65
N GLU A 120 -15.23 -6.67 18.83
CA GLU A 120 -14.23 -5.62 18.79
C GLU A 120 -13.93 -5.21 17.34
N ILE A 121 -13.86 -3.91 17.07
CA ILE A 121 -13.45 -3.40 15.75
C ILE A 121 -12.11 -2.70 15.91
N VAL A 122 -11.08 -3.21 15.23
CA VAL A 122 -9.72 -2.65 15.27
C VAL A 122 -9.25 -2.31 13.85
N GLY A 123 -8.87 -1.07 13.65
CA GLY A 123 -8.32 -0.59 12.39
C GLY A 123 -6.81 -0.41 12.44
N PHE A 124 -6.13 -0.74 11.35
CA PHE A 124 -4.73 -0.40 11.12
C PHE A 124 -4.64 0.50 9.88
N THR A 125 -3.92 1.61 9.98
CA THR A 125 -3.69 2.51 8.84
C THR A 125 -2.38 3.27 8.98
N ALA A 126 -1.80 3.64 7.84
CA ALA A 126 -0.71 4.60 7.80
C ALA A 126 -1.23 6.05 7.89
N THR A 127 -2.49 6.28 7.59
CA THR A 127 -3.05 7.61 7.33
C THR A 127 -4.44 7.74 7.96
N PRO A 128 -4.54 8.27 9.18
CA PRO A 128 -5.82 8.41 9.89
C PRO A 128 -6.71 9.51 9.29
N ASN A 129 -6.12 10.46 8.56
CA ASN A 129 -6.85 11.55 7.93
C ASN A 129 -7.24 11.16 6.50
N ARG A 130 -8.53 11.05 6.26
CA ARG A 130 -9.08 10.83 4.93
C ARG A 130 -9.08 12.13 4.13
N GLY A 131 -8.74 12.00 2.85
CA GLY A 131 -8.78 13.13 1.93
C GLY A 131 -10.18 13.68 1.65
N ASP A 132 -11.25 12.91 1.93
CA ASP A 132 -12.64 13.31 1.75
C ASP A 132 -13.25 14.05 2.96
N GLY A 133 -12.45 14.33 3.99
CA GLY A 133 -12.91 15.00 5.22
C GLY A 133 -13.84 14.16 6.10
N LYS A 134 -14.24 12.96 5.68
CA LYS A 134 -15.03 12.04 6.50
C LYS A 134 -14.11 11.38 7.51
N GLY A 135 -14.22 11.79 8.76
CA GLY A 135 -13.40 11.26 9.84
C GLY A 135 -13.68 9.79 10.13
N LEU A 136 -12.66 9.07 10.59
CA LEU A 136 -12.81 7.68 11.07
C LEU A 136 -13.48 7.60 12.46
N ARG A 137 -13.82 8.74 13.07
CA ARG A 137 -14.40 8.83 14.42
C ARG A 137 -15.80 8.21 14.55
N SER A 138 -16.54 8.10 13.45
CA SER A 138 -17.84 7.43 13.44
C SER A 138 -17.73 5.91 13.65
N ILE A 139 -16.55 5.34 13.40
CA ILE A 139 -16.31 3.88 13.45
C ILE A 139 -15.35 3.54 14.59
N PHE A 140 -14.33 4.35 14.80
CA PHE A 140 -13.31 4.15 15.82
C PHE A 140 -13.40 5.24 16.89
N ASN A 141 -13.79 4.89 18.09
CA ASN A 141 -14.00 5.81 19.20
C ASN A 141 -12.66 6.36 19.75
N ASN A 142 -11.54 5.68 19.54
CA ASN A 142 -10.24 6.07 20.05
C ASN A 142 -9.09 5.62 19.13
N CYS A 143 -7.96 6.29 19.26
CA CYS A 143 -6.67 5.86 18.73
C CYS A 143 -5.87 5.24 19.89
N SER A 144 -5.63 3.93 19.84
CA SER A 144 -4.90 3.24 20.91
C SER A 144 -3.39 3.45 20.82
N HIS A 145 -2.87 3.62 19.61
CA HIS A 145 -1.45 3.84 19.39
C HIS A 145 -1.21 4.59 18.09
N GLN A 146 -0.25 5.52 18.12
CA GLN A 146 0.21 6.25 16.95
C GLN A 146 1.74 6.25 16.92
N ILE A 147 2.30 5.76 15.82
CA ILE A 147 3.74 5.76 15.55
C ILE A 147 4.01 6.81 14.48
N GLU A 148 4.98 7.68 14.73
CA GLU A 148 5.42 8.67 13.76
C GLU A 148 6.58 8.14 12.90
N LEU A 149 6.61 8.51 11.62
CA LEU A 149 7.69 8.16 10.69
C LEU A 149 9.05 8.60 11.21
N ALA A 150 9.12 9.81 11.78
CA ALA A 150 10.34 10.36 12.37
C ALA A 150 10.89 9.51 13.54
N THR A 151 10.01 8.91 14.32
CA THR A 151 10.39 8.00 15.41
C THR A 151 11.05 6.74 14.86
N LEU A 152 10.45 6.11 13.83
CA LEU A 152 11.02 4.91 13.21
C LEU A 152 12.39 5.15 12.56
N ILE A 153 12.57 6.32 11.96
CA ILE A 153 13.87 6.73 11.39
C ILE A 153 14.90 6.94 12.50
N ARG A 154 14.53 7.67 13.55
CA ARG A 154 15.44 7.96 14.68
C ARG A 154 15.86 6.69 15.43
N GLU A 155 14.96 5.74 15.57
CA GLU A 155 15.20 4.46 16.26
C GLU A 155 15.85 3.39 15.34
N GLY A 156 16.11 3.74 14.08
CA GLY A 156 16.80 2.86 13.13
C GLY A 156 15.94 1.74 12.54
N PHE A 157 14.61 1.82 12.62
CA PHE A 157 13.69 0.89 11.96
C PHE A 157 13.45 1.22 10.49
N LEU A 158 13.75 2.45 10.08
CA LEU A 158 13.68 2.91 8.69
C LEU A 158 14.92 3.74 8.37
N VAL A 159 15.34 3.74 7.10
CA VAL A 159 16.47 4.56 6.65
C VAL A 159 16.04 6.03 6.51
N PRO A 160 16.94 7.00 6.84
CA PRO A 160 16.65 8.41 6.63
C PRO A 160 16.65 8.75 5.12
N PRO A 161 15.58 9.37 4.59
CA PRO A 161 15.54 9.76 3.19
C PRO A 161 16.41 10.99 2.91
N LYS A 162 17.04 11.02 1.72
CA LYS A 162 17.55 12.24 1.09
C LYS A 162 16.53 12.69 0.06
N ALA A 163 15.99 13.89 0.21
CA ALA A 163 15.01 14.44 -0.71
C ALA A 163 15.66 15.47 -1.65
N TYR A 164 15.39 15.32 -2.94
CA TYR A 164 15.79 16.26 -3.97
C TYR A 164 14.53 16.78 -4.67
N VAL A 165 14.43 18.08 -4.82
CA VAL A 165 13.39 18.72 -5.63
C VAL A 165 14.07 19.24 -6.91
N VAL A 166 13.69 18.65 -8.02
CA VAL A 166 14.20 19.03 -9.34
C VAL A 166 13.23 20.02 -9.96
N ASP A 167 13.71 21.22 -10.22
CA ASP A 167 12.92 22.21 -10.95
C ASP A 167 12.96 21.91 -12.46
N VAL A 168 11.81 21.57 -12.99
CA VAL A 168 11.60 21.31 -14.43
C VAL A 168 10.85 22.46 -15.13
N GLY A 169 10.74 23.61 -14.45
CA GLY A 169 10.15 24.85 -15.02
C GLY A 169 8.65 24.84 -15.20
N VAL A 170 7.90 23.98 -14.46
CA VAL A 170 6.44 23.83 -14.61
C VAL A 170 5.65 24.16 -13.35
N LYS A 171 6.29 24.73 -12.34
CA LYS A 171 5.66 24.99 -11.02
C LYS A 171 4.39 25.81 -11.14
N GLU A 172 4.43 26.93 -11.82
CA GLU A 172 3.26 27.81 -12.00
C GLU A 172 2.12 27.12 -12.76
N ALA A 173 2.46 26.32 -13.79
CA ALA A 173 1.47 25.56 -14.54
C ALA A 173 0.80 24.48 -13.66
N LEU A 174 1.55 23.82 -12.78
CA LEU A 174 1.02 22.82 -11.84
C LEU A 174 0.15 23.45 -10.74
N GLU A 175 0.45 24.67 -10.29
CA GLU A 175 -0.36 25.41 -9.32
C GLU A 175 -1.76 25.75 -9.89
N GLY A 176 -1.88 25.88 -11.21
CA GLY A 176 -3.14 26.14 -11.92
C GLY A 176 -3.98 24.89 -12.22
N VAL A 177 -3.50 23.69 -11.95
CA VAL A 177 -4.21 22.43 -12.24
C VAL A 177 -5.50 22.33 -11.43
N THR A 178 -6.59 22.00 -12.11
CA THR A 178 -7.90 21.82 -11.50
C THR A 178 -7.94 20.54 -10.64
N ARG A 179 -8.92 20.47 -9.72
CA ARG A 179 -9.18 19.27 -8.95
C ARG A 179 -10.33 18.47 -9.53
N ARG A 180 -10.15 17.17 -9.63
CA ARG A 180 -11.17 16.21 -10.01
C ARG A 180 -11.47 15.30 -8.83
N GLY A 181 -12.61 15.53 -8.18
CA GLY A 181 -12.92 14.87 -6.90
C GLY A 181 -11.96 15.33 -5.79
N ASN A 182 -11.27 14.39 -5.19
CA ASN A 182 -10.38 14.66 -4.06
C ASN A 182 -8.89 14.80 -4.46
N ASP A 183 -8.53 14.62 -5.73
CA ASP A 183 -7.15 14.74 -6.20
C ASP A 183 -7.04 15.77 -7.34
N PHE A 184 -5.84 16.03 -7.82
CA PHE A 184 -5.60 16.81 -9.03
C PHE A 184 -6.19 16.09 -10.25
N ASP A 185 -6.56 16.86 -11.28
CA ASP A 185 -6.84 16.27 -12.59
C ASP A 185 -5.54 15.75 -13.20
N MET A 186 -5.39 14.42 -13.18
CA MET A 186 -4.14 13.75 -13.62
C MET A 186 -3.92 13.86 -15.12
N ASP A 187 -4.97 14.09 -15.92
CA ASP A 187 -4.84 14.34 -17.35
C ASP A 187 -4.28 15.74 -17.62
N GLU A 188 -4.66 16.75 -16.82
CA GLU A 188 -4.03 18.07 -16.87
C GLU A 188 -2.57 18.02 -16.39
N VAL A 189 -2.31 17.30 -15.30
CA VAL A 189 -0.93 17.07 -14.83
C VAL A 189 -0.08 16.42 -15.91
N ALA A 190 -0.60 15.38 -16.58
CA ALA A 190 0.12 14.71 -17.66
C ALA A 190 0.43 15.66 -18.82
N ARG A 191 -0.51 16.50 -19.24
CA ARG A 191 -0.28 17.50 -20.32
C ARG A 191 0.85 18.48 -20.00
N ILE A 192 1.08 18.77 -18.72
CA ILE A 192 2.16 19.64 -18.25
C ILE A 192 3.47 18.88 -18.11
N MET A 193 3.44 17.72 -17.45
CA MET A 193 4.62 16.94 -17.06
C MET A 193 5.13 16.03 -18.17
N ASN A 194 4.23 15.43 -18.97
CA ASN A 194 4.61 14.47 -20.00
C ASN A 194 5.11 15.16 -21.27
N LYS A 195 6.28 15.76 -21.20
CA LYS A 195 6.99 16.35 -22.33
C LYS A 195 8.37 15.70 -22.43
N ARG A 196 8.82 15.37 -23.66
CA ARG A 196 10.10 14.70 -23.86
C ARG A 196 11.25 15.38 -23.11
N VAL A 197 11.34 16.69 -23.14
CA VAL A 197 12.39 17.46 -22.45
C VAL A 197 12.32 17.30 -20.91
N ILE A 198 11.13 17.13 -20.36
CA ILE A 198 10.92 16.90 -18.92
C ILE A 198 11.30 15.47 -18.57
N ASN A 199 10.81 14.49 -19.35
CA ASN A 199 11.12 13.07 -19.15
C ASN A 199 12.63 12.82 -19.24
N GLU A 200 13.31 13.41 -20.22
CA GLU A 200 14.76 13.37 -20.37
C GLU A 200 15.46 14.00 -19.15
N ARG A 201 14.97 15.13 -18.63
CA ARG A 201 15.50 15.74 -17.41
C ARG A 201 15.32 14.81 -16.20
N VAL A 202 14.18 14.14 -16.07
CA VAL A 202 13.93 13.18 -14.97
C VAL A 202 14.92 12.03 -15.02
N VAL A 203 15.15 11.43 -16.20
CA VAL A 203 16.09 10.32 -16.37
C VAL A 203 17.53 10.76 -16.09
N ASN A 204 17.96 11.90 -16.61
CA ASN A 204 19.31 12.44 -16.35
C ASN A 204 19.55 12.70 -14.85
N GLU A 205 18.61 13.35 -14.16
CA GLU A 205 18.71 13.59 -12.72
C GLU A 205 18.70 12.29 -11.91
N TRP A 206 17.96 11.27 -12.38
CA TRP A 206 17.98 9.94 -11.77
C TRP A 206 19.35 9.28 -11.97
N GLN A 207 19.92 9.29 -13.16
CA GLN A 207 21.25 8.74 -13.44
C GLN A 207 22.32 9.40 -12.55
N ASP A 208 22.30 10.72 -12.44
CA ASP A 208 23.28 11.48 -11.64
C ASP A 208 23.19 11.20 -10.15
N ARG A 209 22.01 10.87 -9.61
CA ARG A 209 21.76 10.77 -8.16
C ARG A 209 21.51 9.37 -7.65
N ALA A 210 21.03 8.48 -8.50
CA ALA A 210 20.51 7.18 -8.12
C ALA A 210 20.75 6.08 -9.16
N GLY A 211 21.66 6.28 -10.12
CA GLY A 211 21.83 5.45 -11.31
C GLY A 211 22.05 3.96 -11.10
N ASP A 212 22.40 3.51 -9.90
CA ASP A 212 22.57 2.10 -9.52
C ASP A 212 21.46 1.57 -8.58
N ARG A 213 20.46 2.41 -8.25
CA ARG A 213 19.45 2.10 -7.23
C ARG A 213 18.21 1.47 -7.81
N LYS A 214 17.69 0.43 -7.16
CA LYS A 214 16.34 -0.09 -7.41
C LYS A 214 15.32 1.02 -7.17
N THR A 215 14.55 1.36 -8.20
CA THR A 215 13.73 2.57 -8.25
C THR A 215 12.28 2.28 -8.57
N VAL A 216 11.37 2.99 -7.89
CA VAL A 216 9.95 3.04 -8.27
C VAL A 216 9.58 4.47 -8.67
N VAL A 217 8.99 4.62 -9.86
CA VAL A 217 8.55 5.90 -10.41
C VAL A 217 7.03 5.97 -10.41
N PHE A 218 6.46 7.03 -9.83
CA PHE A 218 5.01 7.26 -9.79
C PHE A 218 4.61 8.32 -10.81
N CYS A 219 3.88 7.91 -11.84
CA CYS A 219 3.37 8.76 -12.92
C CYS A 219 1.90 9.16 -12.73
N SER A 220 1.47 10.18 -13.47
CA SER A 220 0.09 10.71 -13.45
C SER A 220 -0.88 9.87 -14.27
N THR A 221 -0.48 9.44 -15.48
CA THR A 221 -1.29 8.66 -16.42
C THR A 221 -0.48 7.52 -17.03
N ILE A 222 -1.18 6.57 -17.68
CA ILE A 222 -0.54 5.42 -18.36
C ILE A 222 0.34 5.92 -19.52
N ASN A 223 -0.11 6.91 -20.30
CA ASN A 223 0.71 7.48 -21.39
C ASN A 223 1.98 8.14 -20.85
N HIS A 224 1.89 8.88 -19.73
CA HIS A 224 3.07 9.44 -19.08
C HIS A 224 4.03 8.35 -18.59
N ALA A 225 3.50 7.26 -18.05
CA ALA A 225 4.30 6.12 -17.60
C ALA A 225 5.00 5.43 -18.78
N GLN A 226 4.31 5.28 -19.92
CA GLN A 226 4.90 4.68 -21.13
C GLN A 226 6.01 5.55 -21.70
N ASP A 227 5.75 6.87 -21.91
CA ASP A 227 6.75 7.77 -22.46
C ASP A 227 8.00 7.89 -21.58
N LEU A 228 7.82 7.78 -20.24
CA LEU A 228 8.94 7.79 -19.31
C LEU A 228 9.67 6.44 -19.27
N LEU A 229 8.96 5.32 -19.41
CA LEU A 229 9.55 3.98 -19.58
C LEU A 229 10.44 3.95 -20.82
N ASP A 230 9.91 4.41 -21.96
CA ASP A 230 10.64 4.45 -23.23
C ASP A 230 11.91 5.32 -23.10
N MET A 231 11.82 6.43 -22.35
CA MET A 231 12.98 7.30 -22.06
C MET A 231 14.04 6.58 -21.22
N PHE A 232 13.66 5.79 -20.20
CA PHE A 232 14.62 4.97 -19.45
C PHE A 232 15.30 3.94 -20.36
N ILE A 233 14.55 3.27 -21.22
CA ILE A 233 15.06 2.27 -22.17
C ILE A 233 15.99 2.93 -23.21
N GLU A 234 15.65 4.14 -23.72
CA GLU A 234 16.52 4.90 -24.63
C GLU A 234 17.88 5.25 -24.00
N HIS A 235 17.96 5.29 -22.68
CA HIS A 235 19.19 5.50 -21.89
C HIS A 235 19.87 4.21 -21.41
N ASP A 236 19.53 3.06 -22.02
CA ASP A 236 20.07 1.73 -21.69
C ASP A 236 19.81 1.30 -20.23
N ILE A 237 18.71 1.77 -19.62
CA ILE A 237 18.31 1.40 -18.27
C ILE A 237 17.26 0.29 -18.35
N ASN A 238 17.49 -0.80 -17.62
CA ASN A 238 16.52 -1.90 -17.55
C ASN A 238 15.32 -1.49 -16.71
N ALA A 239 14.24 -1.12 -17.40
CA ALA A 239 13.02 -0.60 -16.83
C ALA A 239 11.79 -1.38 -17.28
N GLU A 240 10.79 -1.48 -16.41
CA GLU A 240 9.52 -2.15 -16.64
C GLU A 240 8.36 -1.27 -16.17
N MET A 241 7.13 -1.58 -16.60
CA MET A 241 5.93 -0.85 -16.22
C MET A 241 4.90 -1.74 -15.56
N VAL A 242 4.31 -1.25 -14.45
CA VAL A 242 3.18 -1.89 -13.77
C VAL A 242 2.00 -0.94 -13.69
N ILE A 243 0.89 -1.32 -14.31
CA ILE A 243 -0.38 -0.58 -14.30
C ILE A 243 -1.53 -1.43 -13.80
N GLY A 244 -2.73 -0.85 -13.67
CA GLY A 244 -3.92 -1.57 -13.18
C GLY A 244 -4.25 -2.82 -13.99
N ASP A 245 -4.08 -2.75 -15.29
CA ASP A 245 -4.42 -3.82 -16.24
C ASP A 245 -3.29 -4.85 -16.44
N THR A 246 -2.10 -4.65 -15.84
CA THR A 246 -1.01 -5.63 -15.88
C THR A 246 -1.49 -6.95 -15.25
N PRO A 247 -1.46 -8.08 -16.00
CA PRO A 247 -1.86 -9.38 -15.49
C PRO A 247 -1.09 -9.75 -14.20
N LYS A 248 -1.78 -10.41 -13.27
CA LYS A 248 -1.19 -10.74 -11.96
C LYS A 248 0.14 -11.52 -12.06
N PRO A 249 0.27 -12.58 -12.88
CA PRO A 249 1.54 -13.31 -13.00
C PRO A 249 2.68 -12.44 -13.55
N GLU A 250 2.39 -11.58 -14.52
CA GLU A 250 3.36 -10.66 -15.11
C GLU A 250 3.80 -9.61 -14.08
N ARG A 251 2.85 -9.04 -13.32
CA ARG A 251 3.14 -8.10 -12.23
C ARG A 251 4.03 -8.74 -11.16
N GLU A 252 3.70 -9.96 -10.74
CA GLU A 252 4.51 -10.71 -9.77
C GLU A 252 5.93 -10.94 -10.28
N GLN A 253 6.10 -11.25 -11.57
CA GLN A 253 7.40 -11.43 -12.19
C GLN A 253 8.20 -10.12 -12.21
N ILE A 254 7.61 -9.02 -12.69
CA ILE A 254 8.27 -7.69 -12.74
C ILE A 254 8.74 -7.27 -11.33
N LEU A 255 7.89 -7.46 -10.33
CA LEU A 255 8.23 -7.07 -8.94
C LEU A 255 9.30 -7.99 -8.34
N HIS A 256 9.29 -9.28 -8.68
CA HIS A 256 10.35 -10.21 -8.31
C HIS A 256 11.68 -9.82 -8.97
N ASP A 257 11.66 -9.43 -10.23
CA ASP A 257 12.87 -9.02 -10.95
C ASP A 257 13.39 -7.64 -10.49
N LEU A 258 12.50 -6.77 -10.04
CA LEU A 258 12.91 -5.55 -9.32
C LEU A 258 13.61 -5.88 -7.99
N GLU A 259 13.13 -6.89 -7.26
CA GLU A 259 13.65 -7.25 -5.94
C GLU A 259 14.95 -8.07 -6.05
N PHE A 260 14.98 -9.11 -6.90
CA PHE A 260 16.06 -10.09 -6.96
C PHE A 260 16.75 -10.21 -8.32
N GLY A 261 16.18 -9.64 -9.38
CA GLY A 261 16.70 -9.72 -10.75
C GLY A 261 17.31 -8.42 -11.24
N ASP A 262 17.33 -8.26 -12.56
CA ASP A 262 18.04 -7.18 -13.24
C ASP A 262 17.21 -5.92 -13.47
N VAL A 263 15.88 -5.97 -13.27
CA VAL A 263 15.04 -4.77 -13.40
C VAL A 263 15.48 -3.72 -12.39
N GLN A 264 15.81 -2.54 -12.88
CA GLN A 264 16.35 -1.45 -12.10
C GLN A 264 15.29 -0.41 -11.76
N VAL A 265 14.39 -0.15 -12.70
CA VAL A 265 13.34 0.87 -12.57
C VAL A 265 11.98 0.25 -12.86
N VAL A 266 11.01 0.47 -11.98
CA VAL A 266 9.60 0.16 -12.27
C VAL A 266 8.80 1.45 -12.29
N VAL A 267 8.22 1.75 -13.46
CA VAL A 267 7.32 2.88 -13.66
C VAL A 267 5.88 2.43 -13.38
N ASN A 268 5.12 3.22 -12.62
CA ASN A 268 3.75 2.82 -12.30
C ASN A 268 2.76 3.99 -12.23
N VAL A 269 1.47 3.66 -12.34
CA VAL A 269 0.35 4.59 -12.13
C VAL A 269 -0.50 4.08 -10.98
N ALA A 270 -0.31 4.65 -9.79
CA ALA A 270 -1.07 4.41 -8.56
C ALA A 270 -1.13 2.95 -8.02
N VAL A 271 -0.56 1.97 -8.73
CA VAL A 271 -0.67 0.54 -8.35
C VAL A 271 0.22 0.20 -7.16
N LEU A 272 1.43 0.76 -7.12
CA LEU A 272 2.45 0.43 -6.10
C LEU A 272 2.38 1.31 -4.85
N THR A 273 1.34 2.12 -4.71
CA THR A 273 1.11 2.92 -3.48
C THR A 273 0.78 2.05 -2.28
N GLU A 274 0.05 0.94 -2.49
CA GLU A 274 -0.39 0.02 -1.44
C GLU A 274 -0.11 -1.44 -1.84
N GLY A 275 0.11 -2.31 -0.84
CA GLY A 275 0.27 -3.75 -1.07
C GLY A 275 1.58 -4.20 -1.72
N PHE A 276 2.47 -3.30 -2.06
CA PHE A 276 3.78 -3.58 -2.62
C PHE A 276 4.85 -3.60 -1.53
N ASP A 277 5.74 -4.59 -1.59
CA ASP A 277 6.83 -4.77 -0.63
C ASP A 277 8.08 -5.25 -1.36
N ALA A 278 9.02 -4.35 -1.64
CA ALA A 278 10.35 -4.67 -2.14
C ALA A 278 11.39 -3.88 -1.34
N PRO A 279 12.01 -4.48 -0.31
CA PRO A 279 13.01 -3.84 0.53
C PRO A 279 14.19 -3.22 -0.22
N PRO A 280 14.68 -3.79 -1.35
CA PRO A 280 15.77 -3.20 -2.13
C PRO A 280 15.48 -1.84 -2.77
N VAL A 281 14.19 -1.48 -2.95
CA VAL A 281 13.84 -0.16 -3.48
C VAL A 281 14.42 0.92 -2.57
N SER A 282 15.35 1.69 -3.10
CA SER A 282 16.09 2.74 -2.39
C SER A 282 15.99 4.12 -3.08
N CYS A 283 15.32 4.19 -4.22
CA CYS A 283 14.96 5.45 -4.88
C CYS A 283 13.46 5.47 -5.18
N VAL A 284 12.83 6.61 -4.92
CA VAL A 284 11.42 6.88 -5.27
C VAL A 284 11.37 8.18 -6.06
N VAL A 285 10.87 8.12 -7.28
CA VAL A 285 10.70 9.28 -8.15
C VAL A 285 9.21 9.62 -8.24
N LEU A 286 8.87 10.86 -7.93
CA LEU A 286 7.51 11.37 -7.99
C LEU A 286 7.39 12.35 -9.16
N THR A 287 6.77 11.93 -10.26
CA THR A 287 6.48 12.77 -11.45
C THR A 287 5.03 13.23 -11.49
N ARG A 288 4.34 13.13 -10.35
CA ARG A 288 2.97 13.60 -10.15
C ARG A 288 2.83 14.37 -8.85
N PRO A 289 2.00 15.42 -8.79
CA PRO A 289 1.63 16.03 -7.52
C PRO A 289 0.75 15.07 -6.69
N CYS A 290 0.72 15.32 -5.39
CA CYS A 290 -0.13 14.60 -4.45
C CYS A 290 -1.00 15.60 -3.69
N SER A 291 -2.32 15.48 -3.78
CA SER A 291 -3.24 16.33 -3.00
C SER A 291 -3.16 16.05 -1.51
N PHE A 292 -2.73 14.85 -1.14
CA PHE A 292 -2.69 14.43 0.27
C PHE A 292 -1.28 14.05 0.70
N LYS A 293 -0.87 14.60 1.84
CA LYS A 293 0.36 14.22 2.52
C LYS A 293 0.42 12.71 2.76
N SER A 294 -0.72 12.08 3.02
CA SER A 294 -0.85 10.65 3.23
C SER A 294 -0.37 9.81 2.05
N THR A 295 -0.84 10.14 0.84
CA THR A 295 -0.45 9.44 -0.39
C THR A 295 1.03 9.60 -0.66
N MET A 296 1.57 10.81 -0.47
CA MET A 296 3.00 11.07 -0.63
C MET A 296 3.83 10.25 0.37
N VAL A 297 3.43 10.20 1.64
CA VAL A 297 4.11 9.41 2.67
C VAL A 297 4.06 7.91 2.36
N GLN A 298 2.95 7.40 1.82
CA GLN A 298 2.85 6.01 1.39
C GLN A 298 3.82 5.69 0.24
N MET A 299 3.92 6.57 -0.77
CA MET A 299 4.85 6.40 -1.89
C MET A 299 6.31 6.45 -1.42
N ILE A 300 6.69 7.48 -0.66
CA ILE A 300 8.06 7.62 -0.13
C ILE A 300 8.43 6.46 0.79
N GLY A 301 7.48 6.01 1.61
CA GLY A 301 7.67 4.91 2.55
C GLY A 301 8.09 3.58 1.89
N ARG A 302 7.89 3.42 0.58
CA ARG A 302 8.36 2.26 -0.17
C ARG A 302 9.90 2.20 -0.22
N GLY A 303 10.56 3.35 -0.26
CA GLY A 303 12.02 3.46 -0.30
C GLY A 303 12.73 3.46 1.06
N LEU A 304 12.00 3.40 2.18
CA LEU A 304 12.60 3.61 3.51
C LEU A 304 12.90 2.33 4.30
N ARG A 305 12.63 1.15 3.76
CA ARG A 305 12.85 -0.12 4.47
C ARG A 305 14.33 -0.41 4.62
N ILE A 306 14.70 -0.98 5.75
CA ILE A 306 16.04 -1.52 5.97
C ILE A 306 16.18 -2.81 5.17
N LEU A 307 17.34 -3.03 4.60
CA LEU A 307 17.72 -4.30 3.98
C LEU A 307 18.14 -5.29 5.07
N ASP A 308 17.69 -6.52 4.94
CA ASP A 308 18.21 -7.64 5.69
C ASP A 308 19.47 -8.16 4.97
N PRO A 309 20.66 -8.06 5.56
CA PRO A 309 21.89 -8.47 4.90
C PRO A 309 22.00 -9.98 4.65
N GLU A 310 21.19 -10.81 5.33
CA GLU A 310 21.13 -12.25 5.05
C GLU A 310 20.32 -12.55 3.78
N ILE A 311 19.32 -11.70 3.47
CA ILE A 311 18.47 -11.84 2.28
C ILE A 311 19.06 -11.08 1.09
N TYR A 312 19.69 -9.93 1.32
CA TYR A 312 20.19 -9.02 0.29
C TYR A 312 21.69 -8.68 0.52
N PRO A 313 22.60 -9.68 0.43
CA PRO A 313 24.00 -9.51 0.82
C PRO A 313 24.77 -8.50 -0.06
N ASP A 314 24.37 -8.35 -1.33
CA ASP A 314 25.06 -7.51 -2.31
C ASP A 314 24.36 -6.17 -2.56
N GLN A 315 23.32 -5.83 -1.78
CA GLN A 315 22.55 -4.61 -1.99
C GLN A 315 22.85 -3.57 -0.92
N ILE A 316 22.99 -2.31 -1.37
CA ILE A 316 23.26 -1.13 -0.52
C ILE A 316 22.05 -0.18 -0.57
N LYS A 317 21.73 0.39 0.58
CA LYS A 317 20.62 1.32 0.69
C LYS A 317 21.02 2.67 1.28
#